data_51c667d893a6af34f089652b8ca97208
#
_entry.id   51c667d893a6af34f089652b8ca97208
#
_cell.length_a   1.000
_cell.length_b   1.000
_cell.length_c   1.000
_cell.angle_alpha   90.00
_cell.angle_beta   90.00
_cell.angle_gamma   90.00
#
_symmetry.space_group_name_H-M   'P 1'
#
loop_
_entity.id
_entity.type
_entity.pdbx_description
1 polymer ?
#
loop_
_entity_poly.entity_id
_entity_poly.type
_entity_poly.pdbx_seq_one_letter_code
_entity_poly.pdbx_strand_id
1 'polypeptide(L)'
;MKKTVGPAVILVIILVMFYIVFNRTAPERKAVEVVFYNVENLFDTVEDTTVWDDEFLPDSAKDWTQERYQKKLTDLAKVLTEISEDDLPEIIGLCEVENRQVVEDLFATDSLGKKKYKVIHEQSPDFRGIDVALAYDSELMSELYHEAIRLSFSFDPETKTRDILYAKLLSCGDTLHVFVNHWPSRRGGQEQSEPKRLKAATVLRTKIDSILLKDQKAKVIAMGDFNDYPNNRSMTEIMNCEPGANQRLKNLTYDFHEAGLGTYNYRGEWGMLDQFIVSDGLLFSAAGCATTDSSVAIFKEDWMMYFPEEGSPSPSKTYGGPNYYGGYSDHLPIRLTLYCD
;
A
#
# COMPACT_ATOMS: atom_id res chain seq x y z
N MET A 1 1.71 55.41 46.25
CA MET A 1 2.36 55.69 44.96
C MET A 1 2.09 54.49 44.01
N LYS A 2 1.20 54.64 43.04
CA LYS A 2 0.99 53.64 41.97
C LYS A 2 2.07 53.83 40.94
N LYS A 3 3.00 52.88 40.81
CA LYS A 3 3.99 52.89 39.70
C LYS A 3 3.26 52.52 38.42
N THR A 4 3.05 53.47 37.53
CA THR A 4 2.56 53.21 36.18
C THR A 4 3.69 52.58 35.37
N VAL A 5 3.39 51.42 34.76
CA VAL A 5 4.32 50.76 33.80
C VAL A 5 4.42 51.66 32.59
N GLY A 6 5.64 52.11 32.26
CA GLY A 6 5.82 53.02 31.18
C GLY A 6 5.56 52.38 29.79
N PRO A 7 5.14 53.21 28.79
CA PRO A 7 4.77 52.69 27.45
C PRO A 7 5.87 51.90 26.76
N ALA A 8 7.14 52.12 27.06
CA ALA A 8 8.28 51.36 26.55
C ALA A 8 8.29 49.90 27.02
N VAL A 9 7.89 49.66 28.26
CA VAL A 9 7.81 48.30 28.81
C VAL A 9 6.65 47.49 28.19
N ILE A 10 5.54 48.18 27.88
CA ILE A 10 4.39 47.55 27.21
C ILE A 10 4.78 47.19 25.76
N LEU A 11 5.51 48.05 25.05
CA LEU A 11 5.96 47.79 23.68
C LEU A 11 6.95 46.60 23.62
N VAL A 12 7.87 46.47 24.57
CA VAL A 12 8.79 45.34 24.67
C VAL A 12 8.05 44.04 24.93
N ILE A 13 7.04 44.05 25.81
CA ILE A 13 6.21 42.85 26.09
C ILE A 13 5.43 42.44 24.84
N ILE A 14 4.87 43.39 24.10
CA ILE A 14 4.15 43.08 22.83
C ILE A 14 5.11 42.50 21.79
N LEU A 15 6.31 43.07 21.63
CA LEU A 15 7.31 42.54 20.70
C LEU A 15 7.83 41.18 21.09
N VAL A 16 8.02 40.90 22.38
CA VAL A 16 8.41 39.58 22.89
C VAL A 16 7.26 38.55 22.70
N MET A 17 6.03 38.95 22.99
CA MET A 17 4.86 38.11 22.70
C MET A 17 4.72 37.83 21.18
N PHE A 18 4.88 38.82 20.34
CA PHE A 18 4.86 38.67 18.90
C PHE A 18 6.00 37.75 18.42
N TYR A 19 7.21 37.91 18.96
CA TYR A 19 8.35 37.05 18.68
C TYR A 19 8.08 35.59 19.12
N ILE A 20 7.53 35.37 20.32
CA ILE A 20 7.16 34.04 20.84
C ILE A 20 6.03 33.42 20.03
N VAL A 21 5.05 34.20 19.60
CA VAL A 21 3.93 33.70 18.78
C VAL A 21 4.38 33.40 17.34
N PHE A 22 5.24 34.24 16.76
CA PHE A 22 5.75 34.00 15.39
C PHE A 22 6.90 32.98 15.30
N ASN A 23 7.67 32.79 16.40
CA ASN A 23 8.72 31.77 16.46
C ASN A 23 8.27 30.50 17.22
N ARG A 24 6.98 30.27 17.42
CA ARG A 24 6.52 28.91 17.65
C ARG A 24 6.81 28.14 16.37
N THR A 25 7.95 27.42 16.36
CA THR A 25 8.17 26.35 15.37
C THR A 25 6.91 25.51 15.39
N ALA A 26 6.27 25.35 14.22
CA ALA A 26 5.21 24.36 14.09
C ALA A 26 5.73 23.05 14.71
N PRO A 27 4.91 22.31 15.45
CA PRO A 27 5.35 21.02 15.98
C PRO A 27 5.96 20.23 14.85
N GLU A 28 7.13 19.66 15.08
CA GLU A 28 7.83 18.85 14.10
C GLU A 28 6.94 17.63 13.86
N ARG A 29 6.39 17.53 12.63
CA ARG A 29 5.51 16.43 12.27
C ARG A 29 6.33 15.16 12.15
N LYS A 30 5.86 14.08 12.77
CA LYS A 30 6.47 12.77 12.64
C LYS A 30 6.16 12.21 11.24
N ALA A 31 7.19 11.77 10.54
CA ALA A 31 7.01 10.98 9.33
C ALA A 31 6.45 9.59 9.68
N VAL A 32 5.49 9.14 8.91
CA VAL A 32 4.86 7.81 8.97
C VAL A 32 4.92 7.24 7.56
N GLU A 33 5.69 6.20 7.38
CA GLU A 33 5.85 5.55 6.07
C GLU A 33 4.76 4.50 5.85
N VAL A 34 4.10 4.62 4.70
CA VAL A 34 3.11 3.67 4.21
C VAL A 34 3.67 2.98 2.98
N VAL A 35 3.74 1.66 3.01
CA VAL A 35 4.27 0.85 1.91
C VAL A 35 3.20 -0.07 1.36
N PHE A 36 3.17 -0.24 0.05
CA PHE A 36 2.47 -1.35 -0.59
C PHE A 36 3.43 -2.18 -1.42
N TYR A 37 3.32 -3.51 -1.30
CA TYR A 37 4.14 -4.45 -2.05
C TYR A 37 3.36 -5.69 -2.47
N ASN A 38 3.29 -5.96 -3.77
CA ASN A 38 2.95 -7.28 -4.28
C ASN A 38 4.16 -8.18 -4.11
N VAL A 39 4.03 -9.22 -3.28
CA VAL A 39 5.16 -10.07 -2.87
C VAL A 39 5.39 -11.29 -3.77
N GLU A 40 4.67 -11.42 -4.87
CA GLU A 40 4.75 -12.56 -5.79
C GLU A 40 4.63 -13.90 -5.07
N ASN A 41 3.40 -14.30 -4.74
CA ASN A 41 3.05 -15.63 -4.24
C ASN A 41 3.85 -16.06 -2.99
N LEU A 42 3.65 -15.39 -1.87
CA LEU A 42 4.19 -15.80 -0.57
C LEU A 42 3.32 -16.92 0.02
N PHE A 43 3.73 -18.17 -0.21
CA PHE A 43 3.13 -19.39 0.31
C PHE A 43 4.03 -20.01 1.38
N ASP A 44 3.43 -20.74 2.32
CA ASP A 44 4.19 -21.66 3.16
C ASP A 44 4.45 -22.98 2.42
N THR A 45 4.82 -24.05 3.14
CA THR A 45 5.13 -25.36 2.57
C THR A 45 4.14 -26.44 2.99
N VAL A 46 2.98 -26.04 3.53
CA VAL A 46 1.95 -26.91 4.08
C VAL A 46 0.72 -26.85 3.18
N GLU A 47 0.25 -28.03 2.72
CA GLU A 47 -0.93 -28.12 1.87
C GLU A 47 -2.19 -27.56 2.55
N ASP A 48 -2.89 -26.61 1.93
CA ASP A 48 -4.26 -26.24 2.27
C ASP A 48 -5.24 -26.89 1.31
N THR A 49 -5.86 -27.97 1.72
CA THR A 49 -6.81 -28.74 0.91
C THR A 49 -8.07 -27.97 0.49
N THR A 50 -8.25 -26.74 0.92
CA THR A 50 -9.42 -25.88 0.59
C THR A 50 -9.20 -24.94 -0.57
N VAL A 51 -7.94 -24.77 -1.00
CA VAL A 51 -7.50 -23.91 -2.10
C VAL A 51 -6.58 -24.67 -3.06
N TRP A 52 -6.09 -24.02 -4.08
CA TRP A 52 -5.23 -24.63 -5.10
C TRP A 52 -3.80 -24.12 -4.96
N ASP A 53 -3.13 -24.55 -3.89
CA ASP A 53 -1.74 -24.21 -3.55
C ASP A 53 -0.72 -25.28 -3.98
N ASP A 54 -1.20 -26.39 -4.59
CA ASP A 54 -0.39 -27.56 -4.99
C ASP A 54 0.94 -27.22 -5.69
N GLU A 55 1.00 -26.06 -6.37
CA GLU A 55 2.23 -25.61 -7.03
C GLU A 55 3.32 -25.17 -6.05
N PHE A 56 2.95 -24.81 -4.81
CA PHE A 56 3.83 -24.27 -3.78
C PHE A 56 4.12 -25.27 -2.65
N LEU A 57 4.21 -26.56 -3.01
CA LEU A 57 4.59 -27.64 -2.08
C LEU A 57 6.00 -28.15 -2.37
N PRO A 58 6.67 -28.76 -1.38
CA PRO A 58 8.01 -29.31 -1.56
C PRO A 58 8.12 -30.36 -2.68
N ASP A 59 7.07 -31.18 -2.87
CA ASP A 59 7.01 -32.24 -3.89
C ASP A 59 6.36 -31.77 -5.20
N SER A 60 6.10 -30.48 -5.35
CA SER A 60 5.49 -29.88 -6.54
C SER A 60 6.48 -29.65 -7.68
N ALA A 61 5.96 -29.26 -8.86
CA ALA A 61 6.81 -28.87 -10.00
C ALA A 61 7.67 -27.62 -9.71
N LYS A 62 7.28 -26.78 -8.75
CA LYS A 62 8.07 -25.63 -8.30
C LYS A 62 9.10 -26.00 -7.22
N ASP A 63 9.03 -27.22 -6.63
CA ASP A 63 9.94 -27.64 -5.57
C ASP A 63 10.06 -26.55 -4.49
N TRP A 64 8.90 -26.13 -3.93
CA TRP A 64 8.81 -25.05 -2.94
C TRP A 64 9.18 -25.56 -1.56
N THR A 65 10.47 -25.64 -1.30
CA THR A 65 11.02 -26.18 -0.06
C THR A 65 11.03 -25.16 1.08
N GLN A 66 11.15 -25.63 2.32
CA GLN A 66 11.32 -24.78 3.49
C GLN A 66 12.50 -23.81 3.35
N GLU A 67 13.58 -24.21 2.67
CA GLU A 67 14.74 -23.35 2.42
C GLU A 67 14.36 -22.17 1.50
N ARG A 68 13.60 -22.43 0.43
CA ARG A 68 13.11 -21.39 -0.50
C ARG A 68 12.13 -20.46 0.18
N TYR A 69 11.24 -20.99 1.02
CA TYR A 69 10.32 -20.20 1.83
C TYR A 69 11.09 -19.26 2.77
N GLN A 70 12.05 -19.76 3.55
CA GLN A 70 12.86 -18.93 4.45
C GLN A 70 13.69 -17.89 3.69
N LYS A 71 14.23 -18.25 2.52
CA LYS A 71 14.92 -17.29 1.65
C LYS A 71 13.96 -16.19 1.19
N LYS A 72 12.75 -16.53 0.76
CA LYS A 72 11.73 -15.56 0.33
C LYS A 72 11.38 -14.59 1.45
N LEU A 73 11.16 -15.08 2.67
CA LEU A 73 10.92 -14.23 3.85
C LEU A 73 12.08 -13.27 4.10
N THR A 74 13.33 -13.77 4.02
CA THR A 74 14.52 -12.95 4.21
C THR A 74 14.66 -11.88 3.15
N ASP A 75 14.40 -12.22 1.89
CA ASP A 75 14.47 -11.31 0.75
C ASP A 75 13.41 -10.21 0.85
N LEU A 76 12.16 -10.56 1.16
CA LEU A 76 11.08 -9.60 1.36
C LEU A 76 11.34 -8.69 2.57
N ALA A 77 11.84 -9.26 3.67
CA ALA A 77 12.22 -8.49 4.84
C ALA A 77 13.33 -7.48 4.54
N LYS A 78 14.32 -7.85 3.69
CA LYS A 78 15.35 -6.92 3.22
C LYS A 78 14.72 -5.75 2.46
N VAL A 79 13.81 -6.01 1.51
CA VAL A 79 13.13 -4.95 0.76
C VAL A 79 12.39 -4.00 1.70
N LEU A 80 11.60 -4.54 2.64
CA LEU A 80 10.81 -3.76 3.59
C LEU A 80 11.69 -3.01 4.62
N THR A 81 12.91 -3.44 4.85
CA THR A 81 13.87 -2.74 5.72
C THR A 81 14.55 -1.58 4.98
N GLU A 82 14.92 -1.80 3.72
CA GLU A 82 15.70 -0.83 2.94
C GLU A 82 14.82 0.25 2.28
N ILE A 83 13.48 0.06 2.25
CA ILE A 83 12.57 1.00 1.58
C ILE A 83 12.45 2.35 2.30
N SER A 84 12.71 2.38 3.60
CA SER A 84 12.69 3.58 4.44
C SER A 84 14.10 3.97 4.83
N GLU A 85 14.38 5.27 4.87
CA GLU A 85 15.73 5.79 5.11
C GLU A 85 16.15 5.72 6.59
N ASP A 86 15.21 6.00 7.51
CA ASP A 86 15.53 6.22 8.93
C ASP A 86 14.99 5.11 9.86
N ASP A 87 13.85 4.50 9.54
CA ASP A 87 13.19 3.50 10.39
C ASP A 87 12.36 2.53 9.52
N LEU A 88 11.85 1.45 10.10
CA LEU A 88 10.93 0.53 9.43
C LEU A 88 9.58 1.21 9.15
N PRO A 89 8.92 0.91 8.01
CA PRO A 89 7.60 1.48 7.69
C PRO A 89 6.57 1.22 8.79
N GLU A 90 5.64 2.16 9.01
CA GLU A 90 4.61 2.02 10.03
C GLU A 90 3.34 1.34 9.54
N ILE A 91 3.05 1.42 8.24
CA ILE A 91 1.89 0.76 7.60
C ILE A 91 2.38 0.03 6.36
N ILE A 92 2.10 -1.27 6.28
CA ILE A 92 2.54 -2.10 5.15
C ILE A 92 1.35 -2.91 4.63
N GLY A 93 0.91 -2.60 3.42
CA GLY A 93 -0.04 -3.40 2.66
C GLY A 93 0.68 -4.41 1.79
N LEU A 94 0.24 -5.64 1.83
CA LEU A 94 0.78 -6.74 1.04
C LEU A 94 -0.32 -7.38 0.20
N CYS A 95 0.04 -7.93 -0.95
CA CYS A 95 -0.83 -8.85 -1.68
C CYS A 95 -0.04 -10.03 -2.22
N GLU A 96 -0.78 -11.07 -2.66
CA GLU A 96 -0.24 -12.39 -2.99
C GLU A 96 0.38 -13.10 -1.79
N VAL A 97 -0.25 -12.97 -0.64
CA VAL A 97 0.04 -13.74 0.56
C VAL A 97 -1.00 -14.85 0.72
N GLU A 98 -0.57 -16.03 1.12
CA GLU A 98 -1.45 -17.19 1.24
C GLU A 98 -2.39 -17.09 2.43
N ASN A 99 -1.84 -16.82 3.60
CA ASN A 99 -2.57 -16.84 4.86
C ASN A 99 -1.96 -15.88 5.89
N ARG A 100 -2.59 -15.78 7.06
CA ARG A 100 -2.08 -14.95 8.17
C ARG A 100 -0.68 -15.38 8.62
N GLN A 101 -0.42 -16.69 8.66
CA GLN A 101 0.83 -17.20 9.21
C GLN A 101 2.05 -16.78 8.38
N VAL A 102 1.97 -16.82 7.04
CA VAL A 102 3.10 -16.39 6.21
C VAL A 102 3.43 -14.89 6.39
N VAL A 103 2.40 -14.08 6.70
CA VAL A 103 2.60 -12.65 7.00
C VAL A 103 3.21 -12.48 8.38
N GLU A 104 2.76 -13.22 9.39
CA GLU A 104 3.34 -13.20 10.73
C GLU A 104 4.78 -13.70 10.72
N ASP A 105 5.11 -14.74 9.94
CA ASP A 105 6.48 -15.26 9.75
C ASP A 105 7.39 -14.18 9.11
N LEU A 106 6.89 -13.43 8.13
CA LEU A 106 7.62 -12.32 7.52
C LEU A 106 7.97 -11.24 8.56
N PHE A 107 7.00 -10.83 9.38
CA PHE A 107 7.23 -9.81 10.41
C PHE A 107 7.97 -10.33 11.65
N ALA A 108 8.13 -11.65 11.79
CA ALA A 108 8.95 -12.27 12.83
C ALA A 108 10.44 -12.41 12.43
N THR A 109 10.82 -12.06 11.20
CA THR A 109 12.24 -12.06 10.78
C THR A 109 13.08 -11.09 11.63
N ASP A 110 14.38 -11.36 11.77
CA ASP A 110 15.29 -10.60 12.65
C ASP A 110 15.31 -9.08 12.34
N SER A 111 15.09 -8.69 11.08
CA SER A 111 15.09 -7.29 10.67
C SER A 111 13.79 -6.59 10.99
N LEU A 112 12.63 -7.20 10.68
CA LEU A 112 11.30 -6.61 10.89
C LEU A 112 10.78 -6.81 12.31
N GLY A 113 11.18 -7.87 13.00
CA GLY A 113 10.79 -8.18 14.38
C GLY A 113 11.29 -7.15 15.43
N LYS A 114 12.07 -6.15 15.00
CA LYS A 114 12.48 -5.03 15.85
C LYS A 114 11.33 -4.05 16.13
N LYS A 115 10.32 -4.01 15.26
CA LYS A 115 9.11 -3.18 15.41
C LYS A 115 7.92 -4.08 15.77
N LYS A 116 6.98 -3.58 16.57
CA LYS A 116 5.83 -4.37 17.03
C LYS A 116 4.68 -4.33 16.04
N TYR A 117 4.81 -5.04 14.96
CA TYR A 117 3.74 -5.13 13.98
C TYR A 117 2.57 -5.97 14.49
N LYS A 118 1.35 -5.53 14.16
CA LYS A 118 0.14 -6.33 14.18
C LYS A 118 -0.35 -6.54 12.77
N VAL A 119 -0.81 -7.76 12.49
CA VAL A 119 -1.29 -8.18 11.18
C VAL A 119 -2.82 -8.20 11.17
N ILE A 120 -3.42 -7.60 10.13
CA ILE A 120 -4.82 -7.74 9.76
C ILE A 120 -4.87 -8.55 8.47
N HIS A 121 -5.57 -9.66 8.49
CA HIS A 121 -5.73 -10.55 7.36
C HIS A 121 -7.07 -11.27 7.46
N GLU A 122 -7.77 -11.38 6.35
CA GLU A 122 -9.02 -12.13 6.21
C GLU A 122 -8.92 -13.04 4.99
N GLN A 123 -9.31 -14.31 5.14
CA GLN A 123 -9.31 -15.26 4.04
C GLN A 123 -10.34 -14.89 2.99
N SER A 124 -9.91 -14.73 1.75
CA SER A 124 -10.78 -14.49 0.60
C SER A 124 -11.15 -15.79 -0.12
N PRO A 125 -12.14 -15.77 -1.02
CA PRO A 125 -12.52 -16.97 -1.77
C PRO A 125 -11.66 -17.21 -3.01
N ASP A 126 -10.54 -16.53 -3.21
CA ASP A 126 -9.67 -16.79 -4.37
C ASP A 126 -9.25 -18.26 -4.38
N PHE A 127 -9.45 -18.92 -5.53
CA PHE A 127 -9.22 -20.36 -5.64
C PHE A 127 -7.74 -20.77 -5.51
N ARG A 128 -6.82 -19.83 -5.72
CA ARG A 128 -5.37 -20.05 -5.56
C ARG A 128 -4.92 -19.90 -4.11
N GLY A 129 -5.81 -19.45 -3.21
CA GLY A 129 -5.47 -19.19 -1.83
C GLY A 129 -4.58 -17.96 -1.62
N ILE A 130 -4.63 -16.96 -2.51
CA ILE A 130 -3.89 -15.72 -2.29
C ILE A 130 -4.79 -14.60 -1.82
N ASP A 131 -4.28 -13.81 -0.89
CA ASP A 131 -5.01 -12.76 -0.21
C ASP A 131 -4.27 -11.43 -0.23
N VAL A 132 -4.87 -10.44 0.45
CA VAL A 132 -4.26 -9.18 0.83
C VAL A 132 -4.12 -9.12 2.34
N ALA A 133 -3.08 -8.44 2.83
CA ALA A 133 -2.86 -8.23 4.25
C ALA A 133 -2.42 -6.80 4.54
N LEU A 134 -2.61 -6.37 5.78
CA LEU A 134 -2.14 -5.10 6.31
C LEU A 134 -1.39 -5.35 7.61
N ALA A 135 -0.15 -4.86 7.70
CA ALA A 135 0.58 -4.77 8.96
C ALA A 135 0.72 -3.31 9.38
N TYR A 136 0.67 -3.06 10.69
CA TYR A 136 0.85 -1.72 11.24
C TYR A 136 1.63 -1.76 12.55
N ASP A 137 2.42 -0.70 12.81
CA ASP A 137 3.14 -0.53 14.08
C ASP A 137 2.17 -0.28 15.23
N SER A 138 2.03 -1.28 16.12
CA SER A 138 1.09 -1.22 17.24
C SER A 138 1.53 -0.32 18.40
N GLU A 139 2.75 0.20 18.37
CA GLU A 139 3.20 1.21 19.34
C GLU A 139 2.73 2.62 18.96
N LEU A 140 2.48 2.85 17.67
CA LEU A 140 2.04 4.14 17.13
C LEU A 140 0.56 4.18 16.77
N MET A 141 -0.02 3.02 16.48
CA MET A 141 -1.37 2.91 15.95
C MET A 141 -2.19 1.87 16.70
N SER A 142 -3.50 2.04 16.66
CA SER A 142 -4.45 1.03 17.11
C SER A 142 -5.54 0.82 16.09
N GLU A 143 -5.86 -0.44 15.87
CA GLU A 143 -7.00 -0.83 15.06
C GLU A 143 -8.30 -0.51 15.79
N LEU A 144 -9.21 0.18 15.08
CA LEU A 144 -10.57 0.46 15.55
C LEU A 144 -11.58 -0.50 14.93
N TYR A 145 -11.33 -0.96 13.72
CA TYR A 145 -12.23 -1.84 12.96
C TYR A 145 -11.53 -2.34 11.69
N HIS A 146 -11.86 -3.55 11.23
CA HIS A 146 -11.56 -3.99 9.88
C HIS A 146 -12.70 -4.86 9.30
N GLU A 147 -12.70 -5.03 7.99
CA GLU A 147 -13.58 -5.94 7.26
C GLU A 147 -12.97 -6.35 5.91
N ALA A 148 -13.27 -7.55 5.48
CA ALA A 148 -13.07 -7.98 4.10
C ALA A 148 -14.30 -7.63 3.26
N ILE A 149 -14.15 -6.79 2.25
CA ILE A 149 -15.24 -6.36 1.36
C ILE A 149 -15.28 -7.32 0.17
N ARG A 150 -16.31 -8.16 0.14
CA ARG A 150 -16.49 -9.20 -0.88
C ARG A 150 -16.62 -8.63 -2.28
N LEU A 151 -15.80 -9.15 -3.21
CA LEU A 151 -15.97 -8.95 -4.64
C LEU A 151 -16.76 -10.12 -5.26
N SER A 152 -17.87 -9.80 -5.89
CA SER A 152 -18.68 -10.76 -6.62
C SER A 152 -19.16 -10.17 -7.95
N PHE A 153 -19.28 -11.03 -8.96
CA PHE A 153 -19.60 -10.64 -10.33
C PHE A 153 -20.90 -11.29 -10.75
N SER A 154 -22.00 -10.51 -10.86
CA SER A 154 -23.29 -11.03 -11.31
C SER A 154 -23.26 -11.56 -12.75
N PHE A 155 -22.32 -11.08 -13.57
CA PHE A 155 -22.10 -11.51 -14.96
C PHE A 155 -21.15 -12.71 -15.06
N ASP A 156 -20.47 -13.10 -13.97
CA ASP A 156 -19.57 -14.24 -13.88
C ASP A 156 -19.56 -14.78 -12.43
N PRO A 157 -20.67 -15.42 -12.00
CA PRO A 157 -20.87 -15.82 -10.60
C PRO A 157 -19.87 -16.88 -10.10
N GLU A 158 -19.28 -17.65 -11.00
CA GLU A 158 -18.31 -18.71 -10.66
C GLU A 158 -16.90 -18.15 -10.40
N THR A 159 -16.61 -16.95 -10.86
CA THR A 159 -15.31 -16.31 -10.57
C THR A 159 -15.23 -15.93 -9.10
N LYS A 160 -14.27 -16.54 -8.42
CA LYS A 160 -13.84 -16.18 -7.07
C LYS A 160 -12.54 -15.39 -7.16
N THR A 161 -12.39 -14.39 -6.30
CA THR A 161 -11.23 -13.50 -6.30
C THR A 161 -11.00 -12.95 -4.89
N ARG A 162 -9.88 -12.25 -4.73
CA ARG A 162 -9.52 -11.57 -3.47
C ARG A 162 -10.56 -10.55 -3.09
N ASP A 163 -10.81 -10.45 -1.80
CA ASP A 163 -11.60 -9.38 -1.22
C ASP A 163 -10.76 -8.09 -1.11
N ILE A 164 -11.40 -6.95 -0.95
CA ILE A 164 -10.72 -5.69 -0.60
C ILE A 164 -10.66 -5.64 0.93
N LEU A 165 -9.46 -5.57 1.50
CA LEU A 165 -9.28 -5.40 2.93
C LEU A 165 -9.42 -3.92 3.30
N TYR A 166 -10.35 -3.61 4.17
CA TYR A 166 -10.52 -2.30 4.76
C TYR A 166 -10.16 -2.33 6.24
N ALA A 167 -9.31 -1.42 6.67
CA ALA A 167 -8.98 -1.20 8.07
C ALA A 167 -9.17 0.27 8.46
N LYS A 168 -9.62 0.49 9.69
CA LYS A 168 -9.74 1.78 10.33
C LYS A 168 -8.73 1.84 11.47
N LEU A 169 -7.70 2.67 11.30
CA LEU A 169 -6.61 2.81 12.26
C LEU A 169 -6.69 4.18 12.95
N LEU A 170 -6.43 4.22 14.24
CA LEU A 170 -6.19 5.44 15.00
C LEU A 170 -4.68 5.69 15.03
N SER A 171 -4.23 6.83 14.53
CA SER A 171 -2.83 7.26 14.51
C SER A 171 -2.74 8.75 14.82
N CYS A 172 -1.88 9.16 15.76
CA CYS A 172 -1.67 10.58 16.11
C CYS A 172 -2.98 11.37 16.37
N GLY A 173 -3.98 10.73 17.00
CA GLY A 173 -5.30 11.32 17.24
C GLY A 173 -6.22 11.38 16.01
N ASP A 174 -5.77 10.98 14.85
CA ASP A 174 -6.54 10.89 13.62
C ASP A 174 -7.01 9.46 13.31
N THR A 175 -8.09 9.39 12.57
CA THR A 175 -8.57 8.14 12.00
C THR A 175 -8.13 8.03 10.54
N LEU A 176 -7.32 7.02 10.24
CA LEU A 176 -6.94 6.65 8.87
C LEU A 176 -7.84 5.50 8.39
N HIS A 177 -8.40 5.66 7.20
CA HIS A 177 -9.17 4.64 6.49
C HIS A 177 -8.28 4.03 5.42
N VAL A 178 -7.77 2.83 5.67
CA VAL A 178 -6.80 2.16 4.81
C VAL A 178 -7.46 1.01 4.06
N PHE A 179 -7.29 0.98 2.74
CA PHE A 179 -7.77 -0.10 1.87
C PHE A 179 -6.57 -0.77 1.20
N VAL A 180 -6.48 -2.09 1.31
CA VAL A 180 -5.52 -2.90 0.56
C VAL A 180 -6.25 -3.67 -0.52
N ASN A 181 -5.77 -3.54 -1.75
CA ASN A 181 -6.42 -4.05 -2.94
C ASN A 181 -5.51 -5.00 -3.71
N HIS A 182 -6.09 -6.07 -4.29
CA HIS A 182 -5.50 -6.83 -5.38
C HIS A 182 -6.61 -7.22 -6.34
N TRP A 183 -6.81 -6.41 -7.37
CA TRP A 183 -7.92 -6.57 -8.31
C TRP A 183 -7.69 -7.73 -9.29
N PRO A 184 -8.76 -8.19 -9.98
CA PRO A 184 -8.65 -9.23 -10.99
C PRO A 184 -7.62 -8.90 -12.08
N SER A 185 -6.72 -9.85 -12.34
CA SER A 185 -5.64 -9.67 -13.30
C SER A 185 -6.15 -9.56 -14.75
N ARG A 186 -5.25 -9.12 -15.65
CA ARG A 186 -5.51 -9.02 -17.09
C ARG A 186 -5.44 -10.37 -17.81
N ARG A 187 -5.49 -11.47 -17.08
CA ARG A 187 -5.46 -12.83 -17.65
C ARG A 187 -6.63 -13.02 -18.63
N GLY A 188 -6.33 -13.53 -19.81
CA GLY A 188 -7.31 -13.67 -20.90
C GLY A 188 -7.44 -12.45 -21.81
N GLY A 189 -6.79 -11.34 -21.46
CA GLY A 189 -6.78 -10.08 -22.20
C GLY A 189 -7.35 -8.90 -21.43
N GLN A 190 -6.89 -7.71 -21.79
CA GLN A 190 -7.28 -6.46 -21.12
C GLN A 190 -8.80 -6.24 -21.18
N GLU A 191 -9.37 -6.33 -22.38
CA GLU A 191 -10.80 -6.05 -22.62
C GLU A 191 -11.72 -7.10 -21.98
N GLN A 192 -11.37 -8.40 -22.06
CA GLN A 192 -12.18 -9.46 -21.49
C GLN A 192 -12.23 -9.41 -19.96
N SER A 193 -11.15 -8.98 -19.32
CA SER A 193 -11.03 -8.90 -17.86
C SER A 193 -11.45 -7.56 -17.29
N GLU A 194 -11.54 -6.47 -18.09
CA GLU A 194 -11.89 -5.13 -17.66
C GLU A 194 -13.20 -5.06 -16.86
N PRO A 195 -14.33 -5.74 -17.24
CA PRO A 195 -15.57 -5.66 -16.47
C PRO A 195 -15.40 -6.06 -14.99
N LYS A 196 -14.48 -6.97 -14.67
CA LYS A 196 -14.20 -7.39 -13.30
C LYS A 196 -13.51 -6.27 -12.51
N ARG A 197 -12.56 -5.55 -13.14
CA ARG A 197 -11.87 -4.42 -12.51
C ARG A 197 -12.78 -3.19 -12.36
N LEU A 198 -13.64 -2.92 -13.33
CA LEU A 198 -14.69 -1.88 -13.20
C LEU A 198 -15.62 -2.18 -12.02
N LYS A 199 -15.98 -3.46 -11.81
CA LYS A 199 -16.78 -3.87 -10.65
C LYS A 199 -16.02 -3.70 -9.35
N ALA A 200 -14.73 -4.08 -9.29
CA ALA A 200 -13.89 -3.89 -8.11
C ALA A 200 -13.77 -2.39 -7.78
N ALA A 201 -13.50 -1.55 -8.78
CA ALA A 201 -13.50 -0.08 -8.63
C ALA A 201 -14.81 0.45 -8.07
N THR A 202 -15.97 -0.05 -8.59
CA THR A 202 -17.29 0.35 -8.11
C THR A 202 -17.50 0.00 -6.64
N VAL A 203 -17.07 -1.19 -6.21
CA VAL A 203 -17.19 -1.63 -4.81
C VAL A 203 -16.32 -0.76 -3.90
N LEU A 204 -15.05 -0.56 -4.26
CA LEU A 204 -14.12 0.30 -3.51
C LEU A 204 -14.66 1.74 -3.43
N ARG A 205 -15.06 2.32 -4.57
CA ARG A 205 -15.59 3.68 -4.62
C ARG A 205 -16.84 3.86 -3.77
N THR A 206 -17.77 2.92 -3.83
CA THR A 206 -19.00 2.94 -3.01
C THR A 206 -18.68 2.95 -1.52
N LYS A 207 -17.70 2.16 -1.09
CA LYS A 207 -17.27 2.14 0.31
C LYS A 207 -16.62 3.46 0.73
N ILE A 208 -15.71 3.98 -0.08
CA ILE A 208 -15.05 5.28 0.16
C ILE A 208 -16.10 6.40 0.21
N ASP A 209 -17.02 6.45 -0.74
CA ASP A 209 -18.09 7.46 -0.75
C ASP A 209 -18.94 7.39 0.52
N SER A 210 -19.25 6.19 1.03
CA SER A 210 -19.99 6.03 2.29
C SER A 210 -19.26 6.62 3.52
N ILE A 211 -17.92 6.62 3.49
CA ILE A 211 -17.07 7.24 4.51
C ILE A 211 -17.09 8.76 4.34
N LEU A 212 -16.84 9.24 3.11
CA LEU A 212 -16.78 10.67 2.79
C LEU A 212 -18.12 11.39 2.93
N LEU A 213 -19.24 10.65 2.84
CA LEU A 213 -20.57 11.19 3.15
C LEU A 213 -20.76 11.47 4.64
N LYS A 214 -20.13 10.67 5.52
CA LYS A 214 -20.20 10.86 6.97
C LYS A 214 -19.21 11.90 7.47
N ASP A 215 -18.02 11.89 6.87
CA ASP A 215 -16.97 12.87 7.14
C ASP A 215 -16.27 13.27 5.85
N GLN A 216 -16.54 14.48 5.38
CA GLN A 216 -15.97 15.02 4.15
C GLN A 216 -14.45 15.21 4.22
N LYS A 217 -13.88 15.22 5.42
CA LYS A 217 -12.45 15.36 5.68
C LYS A 217 -11.81 14.04 6.10
N ALA A 218 -12.53 12.91 5.96
CA ALA A 218 -11.98 11.60 6.28
C ALA A 218 -10.68 11.35 5.51
N LYS A 219 -9.69 10.81 6.22
CA LYS A 219 -8.36 10.51 5.71
C LYS A 219 -8.34 9.09 5.15
N VAL A 220 -8.44 8.99 3.83
CA VAL A 220 -8.52 7.70 3.12
C VAL A 220 -7.23 7.47 2.34
N ILE A 221 -6.72 6.24 2.45
CA ILE A 221 -5.62 5.68 1.66
C ILE A 221 -6.14 4.40 1.02
N ALA A 222 -6.20 4.35 -0.30
CA ALA A 222 -6.38 3.09 -1.03
C ALA A 222 -5.08 2.78 -1.76
N MET A 223 -4.50 1.64 -1.41
CA MET A 223 -3.26 1.14 -2.01
C MET A 223 -3.48 -0.27 -2.54
N GLY A 224 -2.70 -0.68 -3.53
CA GLY A 224 -2.84 -2.02 -4.06
C GLY A 224 -2.24 -2.21 -5.44
N ASP A 225 -2.20 -3.50 -5.85
CA ASP A 225 -2.12 -3.90 -7.24
C ASP A 225 -3.53 -3.87 -7.83
N PHE A 226 -3.82 -2.80 -8.56
CA PHE A 226 -5.12 -2.59 -9.18
C PHE A 226 -5.25 -3.34 -10.52
N ASN A 227 -4.17 -3.94 -11.02
CA ASN A 227 -4.14 -4.61 -12.31
C ASN A 227 -4.66 -3.76 -13.49
N ASP A 228 -4.78 -2.44 -13.26
CA ASP A 228 -5.10 -1.42 -14.25
C ASP A 228 -4.12 -0.25 -14.09
N TYR A 229 -3.92 0.50 -15.18
CA TYR A 229 -3.09 1.70 -15.16
C TYR A 229 -3.88 2.90 -14.64
N PRO A 230 -3.21 3.95 -14.14
CA PRO A 230 -3.87 5.17 -13.67
C PRO A 230 -4.81 5.83 -14.68
N ASN A 231 -4.59 5.64 -15.99
CA ASN A 231 -5.43 6.16 -17.07
C ASN A 231 -6.50 5.17 -17.58
N ASN A 232 -6.65 3.98 -16.97
CA ASN A 232 -7.71 3.06 -17.36
C ASN A 232 -9.07 3.48 -16.79
N ARG A 233 -10.15 3.02 -17.42
CA ARG A 233 -11.54 3.39 -17.09
C ARG A 233 -11.92 3.14 -15.64
N SER A 234 -11.37 2.11 -15.02
CA SER A 234 -11.58 1.85 -13.60
C SER A 234 -11.11 3.01 -12.72
N MET A 235 -10.02 3.68 -13.09
CA MET A 235 -9.45 4.83 -12.36
C MET A 235 -10.06 6.15 -12.79
N THR A 236 -10.24 6.37 -14.10
CA THR A 236 -10.74 7.65 -14.63
C THR A 236 -12.27 7.79 -14.54
N GLU A 237 -13.02 6.75 -14.89
CA GLU A 237 -14.50 6.84 -14.92
C GLU A 237 -15.13 6.46 -13.57
N ILE A 238 -14.59 5.45 -12.85
CA ILE A 238 -15.21 4.91 -11.64
C ILE A 238 -14.58 5.50 -10.38
N MET A 239 -13.28 5.32 -10.18
CA MET A 239 -12.58 5.94 -9.05
C MET A 239 -12.54 7.45 -9.20
N ASN A 240 -12.43 7.92 -10.44
CA ASN A 240 -12.47 9.33 -10.83
C ASN A 240 -11.44 10.13 -10.03
N CYS A 241 -10.18 9.72 -10.13
CA CYS A 241 -9.07 10.19 -9.31
C CYS A 241 -7.87 10.67 -10.14
N GLU A 242 -8.07 10.92 -11.45
CA GLU A 242 -7.07 11.50 -12.34
C GLU A 242 -6.81 12.99 -12.03
N PRO A 243 -5.66 13.55 -12.46
CA PRO A 243 -5.33 14.95 -12.28
C PRO A 243 -6.36 15.88 -12.94
N GLY A 244 -6.76 16.94 -12.25
CA GLY A 244 -7.69 17.94 -12.75
C GLY A 244 -9.17 17.57 -12.61
N ALA A 245 -9.50 16.38 -12.20
CA ALA A 245 -10.84 16.03 -11.79
C ALA A 245 -11.23 16.88 -10.56
N ASN A 246 -12.43 17.44 -10.56
CA ASN A 246 -12.97 18.17 -9.40
C ASN A 246 -13.49 17.16 -8.36
N GLN A 247 -12.58 16.40 -7.73
CA GLN A 247 -12.88 15.17 -7.04
C GLN A 247 -12.22 15.10 -5.68
N ARG A 248 -12.81 14.31 -4.80
CA ARG A 248 -12.36 14.07 -3.43
C ARG A 248 -11.22 13.04 -3.31
N LEU A 249 -10.84 12.41 -4.43
CA LEU A 249 -9.78 11.40 -4.50
C LEU A 249 -8.72 11.83 -5.51
N LYS A 250 -7.48 11.52 -5.22
CA LYS A 250 -6.35 11.74 -6.11
C LYS A 250 -5.47 10.50 -6.17
N ASN A 251 -5.13 10.08 -7.39
CA ASN A 251 -4.13 9.05 -7.65
C ASN A 251 -2.74 9.71 -7.66
N LEU A 252 -1.92 9.39 -6.66
CA LEU A 252 -0.58 9.99 -6.51
C LEU A 252 0.45 9.36 -7.45
N THR A 253 0.13 8.24 -8.09
CA THR A 253 1.04 7.53 -9.00
C THR A 253 0.74 7.83 -10.48
N TYR A 254 -0.21 8.73 -10.76
CA TYR A 254 -0.59 9.08 -12.13
C TYR A 254 0.58 9.64 -12.93
N ASP A 255 1.34 10.55 -12.36
CA ASP A 255 2.48 11.21 -13.03
C ASP A 255 3.62 10.23 -13.33
N PHE A 256 3.80 9.18 -12.53
CA PHE A 256 4.76 8.10 -12.86
C PHE A 256 4.34 7.35 -14.11
N HIS A 257 3.05 7.05 -14.25
CA HIS A 257 2.53 6.40 -15.45
C HIS A 257 2.76 7.24 -16.70
N GLU A 258 2.44 8.54 -16.66
CA GLU A 258 2.65 9.47 -17.77
C GLU A 258 4.15 9.62 -18.14
N ALA A 259 5.04 9.48 -17.15
CA ALA A 259 6.48 9.48 -17.35
C ALA A 259 7.03 8.15 -17.88
N GLY A 260 6.17 7.13 -18.12
CA GLY A 260 6.58 5.80 -18.56
C GLY A 260 7.26 4.96 -17.47
N LEU A 261 7.09 5.34 -16.20
CA LEU A 261 7.57 4.57 -15.05
C LEU A 261 6.50 3.56 -14.61
N GLY A 262 6.93 2.53 -13.90
CA GLY A 262 6.02 1.50 -13.41
C GLY A 262 6.64 0.60 -12.35
N THR A 263 5.80 -0.22 -11.77
CA THR A 263 6.16 -1.20 -10.74
C THR A 263 6.29 -2.61 -11.29
N TYR A 264 5.67 -2.88 -12.44
CA TYR A 264 5.66 -4.16 -13.12
C TYR A 264 6.22 -4.03 -14.54
N ASN A 265 7.06 -4.98 -14.97
CA ASN A 265 7.57 -5.00 -16.33
C ASN A 265 7.06 -6.21 -17.10
N TYR A 266 6.29 -5.98 -18.14
CA TYR A 266 5.79 -7.03 -19.02
C TYR A 266 6.41 -6.91 -20.41
N ARG A 267 7.28 -7.86 -20.77
CA ARG A 267 7.95 -7.92 -22.08
C ARG A 267 8.71 -6.65 -22.46
N GLY A 268 9.31 -5.99 -21.48
CA GLY A 268 10.09 -4.78 -21.69
C GLY A 268 9.31 -3.48 -21.50
N GLU A 269 7.98 -3.54 -21.32
CA GLU A 269 7.13 -2.38 -21.07
C GLU A 269 6.80 -2.26 -19.57
N TRP A 270 7.07 -1.10 -19.00
CA TRP A 270 6.75 -0.80 -17.62
C TRP A 270 5.30 -0.36 -17.46
N GLY A 271 4.63 -0.93 -16.47
CA GLY A 271 3.26 -0.61 -16.13
C GLY A 271 3.11 -0.21 -14.67
N MET A 272 2.33 0.86 -14.41
CA MET A 272 2.02 1.34 -13.07
C MET A 272 0.76 0.64 -12.55
N LEU A 273 0.92 -0.61 -12.06
CA LEU A 273 -0.18 -1.44 -11.55
C LEU A 273 -0.42 -1.20 -10.06
N ASP A 274 0.66 -0.97 -9.32
CA ASP A 274 0.62 -0.70 -7.88
C ASP A 274 0.47 0.80 -7.67
N GLN A 275 -0.58 1.23 -6.94
CA GLN A 275 -0.95 2.63 -6.89
C GLN A 275 -1.35 3.06 -5.48
N PHE A 276 -1.19 4.37 -5.21
CA PHE A 276 -1.76 5.07 -4.06
C PHE A 276 -2.83 6.05 -4.50
N ILE A 277 -4.04 5.89 -3.96
CA ILE A 277 -5.15 6.83 -4.13
C ILE A 277 -5.50 7.36 -2.74
N VAL A 278 -5.52 8.68 -2.60
CA VAL A 278 -5.78 9.34 -1.32
C VAL A 278 -6.97 10.31 -1.41
N SER A 279 -7.60 10.59 -0.27
CA SER A 279 -8.65 11.61 -0.19
C SER A 279 -8.07 13.01 0.00
N ASP A 280 -8.84 14.03 -0.39
CA ASP A 280 -8.53 15.45 -0.11
C ASP A 280 -8.35 15.71 1.39
N GLY A 281 -9.04 14.96 2.24
CA GLY A 281 -8.89 15.05 3.70
C GLY A 281 -7.49 14.71 4.19
N LEU A 282 -6.73 13.91 3.42
CA LEU A 282 -5.34 13.58 3.70
C LEU A 282 -4.36 14.52 2.99
N LEU A 283 -4.71 15.02 1.79
CA LEU A 283 -3.87 15.95 1.04
C LEU A 283 -3.85 17.33 1.71
N PHE A 284 -2.65 17.86 1.94
CA PHE A 284 -2.44 19.22 2.45
C PHE A 284 -3.20 19.56 3.74
N SER A 285 -3.55 18.56 4.56
CA SER A 285 -4.22 18.80 5.83
C SER A 285 -3.36 19.70 6.74
N ALA A 286 -3.99 20.70 7.37
CA ALA A 286 -3.29 21.60 8.28
C ALA A 286 -3.07 20.99 9.68
N ALA A 287 -3.73 19.89 10.01
CA ALA A 287 -3.66 19.25 11.32
C ALA A 287 -3.78 17.73 11.20
N GLY A 288 -3.18 17.02 12.14
CA GLY A 288 -3.12 15.56 12.17
C GLY A 288 -2.28 15.01 11.01
N CYS A 289 -2.61 13.81 10.52
CA CYS A 289 -1.91 13.19 9.43
C CYS A 289 -2.22 13.86 8.09
N ALA A 290 -1.19 14.15 7.31
CA ALA A 290 -1.27 14.77 5.99
C ALA A 290 -0.23 14.19 5.04
N THR A 291 -0.45 14.32 3.73
CA THR A 291 0.54 14.00 2.71
C THR A 291 0.55 15.07 1.61
N THR A 292 1.47 14.95 0.68
CA THR A 292 1.57 15.81 -0.51
C THR A 292 1.69 14.96 -1.77
N ASP A 293 1.49 15.58 -2.93
CA ASP A 293 1.63 14.93 -4.23
C ASP A 293 3.02 14.35 -4.47
N SER A 294 4.05 14.95 -3.88
CA SER A 294 5.45 14.54 -4.03
C SER A 294 5.91 13.53 -2.96
N SER A 295 5.02 13.09 -2.08
CA SER A 295 5.37 12.18 -0.98
C SER A 295 5.32 10.71 -1.38
N VAL A 296 5.04 10.39 -2.65
CA VAL A 296 4.99 9.03 -3.18
C VAL A 296 6.26 8.71 -3.97
N ALA A 297 6.74 7.47 -3.87
CA ALA A 297 7.89 7.00 -4.63
C ALA A 297 7.76 5.51 -4.99
N ILE A 298 8.37 5.11 -6.11
CA ILE A 298 8.66 3.71 -6.44
C ILE A 298 10.02 3.40 -5.83
N PHE A 299 10.10 2.36 -5.00
CA PHE A 299 11.38 1.90 -4.47
C PHE A 299 12.01 0.90 -5.43
N LYS A 300 13.16 1.27 -5.95
CA LYS A 300 13.88 0.50 -6.97
C LYS A 300 15.38 0.60 -6.73
N GLU A 301 15.98 -0.53 -6.41
CA GLU A 301 17.41 -0.68 -6.23
C GLU A 301 17.98 -1.71 -7.20
N ASP A 302 19.22 -1.55 -7.63
CA ASP A 302 19.86 -2.46 -8.60
C ASP A 302 19.83 -3.93 -8.15
N TRP A 303 19.96 -4.18 -6.85
CA TRP A 303 19.92 -5.53 -6.29
C TRP A 303 18.53 -6.19 -6.35
N MET A 304 17.47 -5.41 -6.60
CA MET A 304 16.11 -5.91 -6.84
C MET A 304 15.84 -6.23 -8.30
N MET A 305 16.80 -5.92 -9.20
CA MET A 305 16.57 -5.98 -10.63
C MET A 305 17.31 -7.15 -11.27
N TYR A 306 16.68 -7.71 -12.27
CA TYR A 306 17.32 -8.60 -13.24
C TYR A 306 17.72 -7.79 -14.47
N PHE A 307 18.99 -7.87 -14.84
CA PHE A 307 19.57 -7.21 -16.01
C PHE A 307 19.90 -8.27 -17.05
N PRO A 308 19.05 -8.48 -18.08
CA PRO A 308 19.34 -9.43 -19.16
C PRO A 308 20.48 -8.93 -20.04
N GLU A 309 21.16 -9.85 -20.76
CA GLU A 309 22.17 -9.48 -21.76
C GLU A 309 21.56 -8.67 -22.90
N GLU A 310 20.31 -8.99 -23.28
CA GLU A 310 19.52 -8.27 -24.28
C GLU A 310 18.13 -7.97 -23.73
N GLY A 311 17.61 -6.76 -23.97
CA GLY A 311 16.28 -6.32 -23.53
C GLY A 311 16.33 -5.34 -22.36
N SER A 312 15.16 -5.08 -21.81
CA SER A 312 15.00 -4.13 -20.70
C SER A 312 15.12 -4.80 -19.34
N PRO A 313 15.74 -4.13 -18.34
CA PRO A 313 15.72 -4.62 -16.97
C PRO A 313 14.29 -4.81 -16.45
N SER A 314 14.11 -5.82 -15.60
CA SER A 314 12.85 -6.12 -14.93
C SER A 314 13.06 -6.40 -13.45
N PRO A 315 12.03 -6.36 -12.61
CA PRO A 315 12.15 -6.85 -11.24
C PRO A 315 12.64 -8.29 -11.21
N SER A 316 13.49 -8.62 -10.24
CA SER A 316 14.04 -9.97 -10.05
C SER A 316 13.00 -10.83 -9.34
N LYS A 317 12.25 -11.60 -10.12
CA LYS A 317 11.15 -12.43 -9.64
C LYS A 317 11.60 -13.76 -9.04
N THR A 318 10.72 -14.37 -8.26
CA THR A 318 10.97 -15.65 -7.61
C THR A 318 10.95 -16.79 -8.61
N TYR A 319 9.97 -16.80 -9.54
CA TYR A 319 9.83 -17.85 -10.56
C TYR A 319 9.59 -17.28 -11.96
N GLY A 320 10.02 -18.06 -12.96
CA GLY A 320 9.63 -17.90 -14.36
C GLY A 320 9.07 -19.21 -14.90
N GLY A 321 7.75 -19.39 -14.84
CA GLY A 321 7.11 -20.69 -15.02
C GLY A 321 7.57 -21.66 -13.93
N PRO A 322 8.10 -22.86 -14.26
CA PRO A 322 8.61 -23.80 -13.27
C PRO A 322 10.01 -23.46 -12.75
N ASN A 323 10.73 -22.53 -13.40
CA ASN A 323 12.12 -22.23 -13.07
C ASN A 323 12.23 -21.32 -11.85
N TYR A 324 12.94 -21.74 -10.84
CA TYR A 324 13.25 -20.96 -9.65
C TYR A 324 14.45 -20.03 -9.92
N TYR A 325 14.26 -18.73 -9.70
CA TYR A 325 15.31 -17.73 -9.82
C TYR A 325 15.72 -17.17 -8.44
N GLY A 326 14.86 -17.29 -7.44
CA GLY A 326 15.13 -16.86 -6.08
C GLY A 326 15.27 -15.34 -5.92
N GLY A 327 14.53 -14.59 -6.75
CA GLY A 327 14.44 -13.14 -6.65
C GLY A 327 13.39 -12.68 -5.63
N TYR A 328 13.19 -11.36 -5.57
CA TYR A 328 12.36 -10.69 -4.56
C TYR A 328 10.87 -10.72 -4.89
N SER A 329 10.51 -10.20 -6.06
CA SER A 329 9.14 -10.15 -6.61
C SER A 329 9.20 -9.73 -8.07
N ASP A 330 8.16 -10.01 -8.85
CA ASP A 330 7.96 -9.46 -10.19
C ASP A 330 7.38 -8.03 -10.17
N HIS A 331 7.09 -7.48 -8.99
CA HIS A 331 6.71 -6.10 -8.75
C HIS A 331 7.79 -5.33 -7.96
N LEU A 332 7.81 -4.01 -8.12
CA LEU A 332 8.52 -3.08 -7.25
C LEU A 332 7.56 -2.49 -6.22
N PRO A 333 7.97 -2.36 -4.95
CA PRO A 333 7.11 -1.72 -3.96
C PRO A 333 7.02 -0.22 -4.17
N ILE A 334 5.92 0.36 -3.68
CA ILE A 334 5.69 1.79 -3.63
C ILE A 334 5.60 2.26 -2.18
N ARG A 335 6.09 3.47 -1.90
CA ARG A 335 6.00 4.10 -0.57
C ARG A 335 5.29 5.45 -0.64
N LEU A 336 4.63 5.81 0.44
CA LEU A 336 3.97 7.09 0.65
C LEU A 336 4.32 7.60 2.04
N THR A 337 4.88 8.81 2.14
CA THR A 337 5.15 9.46 3.43
C THR A 337 3.95 10.28 3.88
N LEU A 338 3.47 10.03 5.09
CA LEU A 338 2.55 10.89 5.82
C LEU A 338 3.32 11.69 6.86
N TYR A 339 2.85 12.88 7.14
CA TYR A 339 3.35 13.76 8.20
C TYR A 339 2.26 13.94 9.25
N CYS A 340 2.46 13.40 10.45
CA CYS A 340 1.46 13.39 11.52
C CYS A 340 1.92 14.27 12.69
N ASP A 341 0.96 15.08 13.28
CA ASP A 341 1.21 15.96 14.44
C ASP A 341 1.22 15.20 15.76
#